data_70750e16c3a4d116fa5d835928b187ab
#
_entry.id   70750e16c3a4d116fa5d835928b187ab
#
_cell.length_a   1.000
_cell.length_b   1.000
_cell.length_c   1.000
_cell.angle_alpha   90.00
_cell.angle_beta   90.00
_cell.angle_gamma   90.00
#
_symmetry.space_group_name_H-M   'P 1'
#
loop_
_entity.id
_entity.type
_entity.pdbx_description
1 polymer ?
#
loop_
_entity_poly.entity_id
_entity_poly.type
_entity_poly.pdbx_seq_one_letter_code
_entity_poly.pdbx_strand_id
1 'polypeptide(L)'
;VIKIISIFLHLFYGFFFSLYILYINENPKKQFIKSWSSKLLKILHINLTVDKDINAILSKNNYLIVSNHISWIDIFLINSIYPVTFLSKASVANWPLIGKLTKSANTIFINREKLSDLKNTSDQIEFFLEKKGSVYFFPEGTATDGSSLLPFKSNLFQTAINTNKDILPICIKYTNQNKFTAAPSYCGDMSLFKSLLNLIKLKNINANLTILPNIKYKQSRKDLAKSAYIKINQALN
;
A
#
# COMPACT_ATOMS: atom_id res chain seq x y z
N VAL A 1 -24.06 -14.37 1.29
CA VAL A 1 -24.94 -13.21 1.53
C VAL A 1 -24.36 -12.34 2.63
N ILE A 2 -24.10 -12.85 3.85
CA ILE A 2 -23.62 -12.07 5.01
C ILE A 2 -22.35 -11.24 4.71
N LYS A 3 -21.33 -11.83 4.09
CA LYS A 3 -20.10 -11.10 3.72
C LYS A 3 -20.37 -9.90 2.79
N ILE A 4 -21.27 -10.06 1.80
CA ILE A 4 -21.63 -9.00 0.85
C ILE A 4 -22.27 -7.83 1.60
N ILE A 5 -23.25 -8.12 2.47
CA ILE A 5 -23.91 -7.10 3.30
C ILE A 5 -22.89 -6.39 4.21
N SER A 6 -22.02 -7.16 4.86
CA SER A 6 -20.98 -6.59 5.74
C SER A 6 -20.02 -5.68 5.00
N ILE A 7 -19.61 -6.02 3.77
CA ILE A 7 -18.75 -5.18 2.94
C ILE A 7 -19.49 -3.91 2.51
N PHE A 8 -20.76 -4.02 2.11
CA PHE A 8 -21.56 -2.86 1.73
C PHE A 8 -21.70 -1.88 2.91
N LEU A 9 -22.07 -2.37 4.09
CA LEU A 9 -22.17 -1.56 5.30
C LEU A 9 -20.82 -0.94 5.69
N HIS A 10 -19.73 -1.69 5.52
CA HIS A 10 -18.37 -1.22 5.79
C HIS A 10 -17.95 -0.08 4.85
N LEU A 11 -18.21 -0.21 3.55
CA LEU A 11 -17.94 0.84 2.57
C LEU A 11 -18.81 2.07 2.80
N PHE A 12 -20.10 1.86 3.13
CA PHE A 12 -21.04 2.93 3.45
C PHE A 12 -20.57 3.72 4.70
N TYR A 13 -20.20 3.02 5.75
CA TYR A 13 -19.64 3.66 6.95
C TYR A 13 -18.36 4.45 6.64
N GLY A 14 -17.44 3.88 5.86
CA GLY A 14 -16.21 4.57 5.43
C GLY A 14 -16.52 5.82 4.60
N PHE A 15 -17.52 5.77 3.74
CA PHE A 15 -17.94 6.92 2.93
C PHE A 15 -18.44 8.08 3.81
N PHE A 16 -19.35 7.84 4.75
CA PHE A 16 -19.83 8.89 5.64
C PHE A 16 -18.72 9.44 6.51
N PHE A 17 -17.84 8.58 7.00
CA PHE A 17 -16.70 9.05 7.77
C PHE A 17 -15.75 9.89 6.90
N SER A 18 -15.57 9.59 5.61
CA SER A 18 -14.74 10.38 4.69
C SER A 18 -15.22 11.83 4.52
N LEU A 19 -16.49 12.10 4.73
CA LEU A 19 -17.06 13.45 4.73
C LEU A 19 -16.70 14.22 6.00
N TYR A 20 -16.58 13.51 7.11
CA TYR A 20 -16.24 14.07 8.42
C TYR A 20 -14.72 14.22 8.64
N ILE A 21 -13.92 13.33 8.02
CA ILE A 21 -12.48 13.23 8.26
C ILE A 21 -11.69 14.50 7.92
N LEU A 22 -12.23 15.36 7.05
CA LEU A 22 -11.63 16.65 6.67
C LEU A 22 -11.62 17.67 7.83
N TYR A 23 -12.48 17.46 8.83
CA TYR A 23 -12.67 18.37 9.97
C TYR A 23 -12.01 17.88 11.25
N ILE A 24 -11.34 16.72 11.23
CA ILE A 24 -10.68 16.13 12.39
C ILE A 24 -9.16 16.15 12.28
N ASN A 25 -8.50 16.14 13.45
CA ASN A 25 -7.05 16.09 13.56
C ASN A 25 -6.45 14.78 12.98
N GLU A 26 -5.15 14.80 12.67
CA GLU A 26 -4.44 13.66 12.05
C GLU A 26 -4.46 12.39 12.90
N ASN A 27 -4.36 12.48 14.25
CA ASN A 27 -4.34 11.29 15.10
C ASN A 27 -5.64 10.48 15.07
N PRO A 28 -6.84 11.06 15.31
CA PRO A 28 -8.13 10.37 15.15
C PRO A 28 -8.31 9.82 13.73
N LYS A 29 -7.86 10.56 12.72
CA LYS A 29 -7.90 10.13 11.31
C LYS A 29 -7.08 8.85 11.10
N LYS A 30 -5.84 8.80 11.57
CA LYS A 30 -4.99 7.61 11.48
C LYS A 30 -5.61 6.43 12.23
N GLN A 31 -6.15 6.65 13.44
CA GLN A 31 -6.82 5.59 14.20
C GLN A 31 -8.04 5.02 13.45
N PHE A 32 -8.83 5.89 12.81
CA PHE A 32 -9.95 5.45 11.98
C PHE A 32 -9.46 4.60 10.80
N ILE A 33 -8.50 5.09 10.01
CA ILE A 33 -7.95 4.37 8.85
C ILE A 33 -7.44 2.99 9.28
N LYS A 34 -6.73 2.92 10.41
CA LYS A 34 -6.22 1.66 10.97
C LYS A 34 -7.35 0.68 11.31
N SER A 35 -8.32 1.11 12.08
CA SER A 35 -9.44 0.27 12.53
C SER A 35 -10.34 -0.14 11.36
N TRP A 36 -10.59 0.77 10.42
CA TRP A 36 -11.39 0.52 9.22
C TRP A 36 -10.70 -0.51 8.31
N SER A 37 -9.40 -0.37 8.07
CA SER A 37 -8.62 -1.33 7.30
C SER A 37 -8.60 -2.71 7.97
N SER A 38 -8.35 -2.77 9.29
CA SER A 38 -8.37 -4.01 10.05
C SER A 38 -9.74 -4.71 10.01
N LYS A 39 -10.83 -3.93 10.07
CA LYS A 39 -12.19 -4.48 9.97
C LYS A 39 -12.48 -5.08 8.59
N LEU A 40 -11.99 -4.46 7.51
CA LEU A 40 -12.13 -5.02 6.15
C LEU A 40 -11.42 -6.37 6.02
N LEU A 41 -10.18 -6.49 6.51
CA LEU A 41 -9.44 -7.75 6.49
C LEU A 41 -10.18 -8.86 7.25
N LYS A 42 -10.78 -8.54 8.41
CA LYS A 42 -11.61 -9.48 9.18
C LYS A 42 -12.86 -9.93 8.40
N ILE A 43 -13.57 -9.02 7.75
CA ILE A 43 -14.74 -9.33 6.90
C ILE A 43 -14.34 -10.25 5.76
N LEU A 44 -13.17 -10.04 5.16
CA LEU A 44 -12.65 -10.85 4.05
C LEU A 44 -12.01 -12.17 4.53
N HIS A 45 -11.86 -12.40 5.85
CA HIS A 45 -11.18 -13.55 6.45
C HIS A 45 -9.71 -13.65 6.01
N ILE A 46 -9.02 -12.50 5.99
CA ILE A 46 -7.60 -12.40 5.73
C ILE A 46 -6.87 -12.25 7.07
N ASN A 47 -6.03 -13.22 7.40
CA ASN A 47 -5.18 -13.20 8.58
C ASN A 47 -3.87 -12.51 8.24
N LEU A 48 -3.51 -11.47 8.96
CA LEU A 48 -2.27 -10.73 8.76
C LEU A 48 -1.22 -11.15 9.77
N THR A 49 -0.05 -11.53 9.29
CA THR A 49 1.15 -11.80 10.10
C THR A 49 2.26 -10.83 9.69
N VAL A 50 2.96 -10.28 10.67
CA VAL A 50 4.08 -9.35 10.46
C VAL A 50 5.26 -9.85 11.28
N ASP A 51 6.43 -9.95 10.67
CA ASP A 51 7.63 -10.50 11.30
C ASP A 51 8.31 -9.56 12.31
N LYS A 52 8.07 -8.24 12.21
CA LYS A 52 8.67 -7.22 13.08
C LYS A 52 7.66 -6.14 13.47
N ASP A 53 7.91 -5.47 14.57
CA ASP A 53 7.08 -4.32 14.99
C ASP A 53 7.35 -3.09 14.09
N ILE A 54 6.51 -2.96 13.06
CA ILE A 54 6.56 -1.81 12.13
C ILE A 54 6.26 -0.48 12.85
N ASN A 55 5.45 -0.49 13.93
CA ASN A 55 5.14 0.72 14.68
C ASN A 55 6.42 1.25 15.35
N ALA A 56 7.21 0.37 15.97
CA ALA A 56 8.47 0.75 16.57
C ALA A 56 9.50 1.27 15.55
N ILE A 57 9.47 0.78 14.31
CA ILE A 57 10.35 1.24 13.23
C ILE A 57 9.90 2.62 12.73
N LEU A 58 8.62 2.79 12.39
CA LEU A 58 8.09 4.00 11.76
C LEU A 58 7.86 5.15 12.75
N SER A 59 7.83 4.88 14.06
CA SER A 59 7.77 5.94 15.08
C SER A 59 9.10 6.70 15.23
N LYS A 60 10.22 6.09 14.85
CA LYS A 60 11.55 6.67 15.01
C LYS A 60 11.97 7.53 13.81
N ASN A 61 11.60 7.13 12.61
CA ASN A 61 12.02 7.80 11.37
C ASN A 61 10.94 7.71 10.29
N ASN A 62 10.95 8.68 9.38
CA ASN A 62 10.19 8.60 8.13
C ASN A 62 11.01 7.83 7.08
N TYR A 63 10.34 6.99 6.31
CA TYR A 63 10.92 6.15 5.27
C TYR A 63 10.17 6.30 3.96
N LEU A 64 10.90 6.16 2.85
CA LEU A 64 10.29 5.79 1.58
C LEU A 64 10.06 4.27 1.59
N ILE A 65 8.82 3.84 1.80
CA ILE A 65 8.49 2.42 1.94
C ILE A 65 8.14 1.85 0.57
N VAL A 66 8.68 0.70 0.24
CA VAL A 66 8.45 0.03 -1.04
C VAL A 66 8.15 -1.45 -0.86
N SER A 67 7.27 -2.01 -1.70
CA SER A 67 7.02 -3.45 -1.71
C SER A 67 6.66 -3.97 -3.11
N ASN A 68 6.62 -5.27 -3.27
CA ASN A 68 5.89 -5.91 -4.35
C ASN A 68 4.38 -5.61 -4.26
N HIS A 69 3.67 -5.76 -5.37
CA HIS A 69 2.24 -5.44 -5.47
C HIS A 69 1.44 -6.61 -6.05
N ILE A 70 0.47 -7.09 -5.29
CA ILE A 70 -0.33 -8.27 -5.66
C ILE A 70 -1.82 -7.89 -5.77
N SER A 71 -2.29 -7.04 -4.85
CA SER A 71 -3.71 -6.74 -4.73
C SER A 71 -3.97 -5.32 -4.21
N TRP A 72 -5.14 -4.77 -4.51
CA TRP A 72 -5.60 -3.56 -3.83
C TRP A 72 -5.72 -3.75 -2.29
N ILE A 73 -5.82 -5.00 -1.83
CA ILE A 73 -5.81 -5.36 -0.40
C ILE A 73 -4.47 -5.02 0.27
N ASP A 74 -3.36 -4.98 -0.47
CA ASP A 74 -2.03 -4.65 0.09
C ASP A 74 -2.04 -3.32 0.84
N ILE A 75 -2.81 -2.33 0.35
CA ILE A 75 -3.00 -1.03 1.00
C ILE A 75 -3.64 -1.19 2.38
N PHE A 76 -4.64 -2.07 2.49
CA PHE A 76 -5.34 -2.32 3.75
C PHE A 76 -4.50 -3.14 4.73
N LEU A 77 -3.63 -4.04 4.24
CA LEU A 77 -2.68 -4.75 5.10
C LEU A 77 -1.80 -3.75 5.85
N ILE A 78 -1.16 -2.84 5.12
CA ILE A 78 -0.27 -1.83 5.70
C ILE A 78 -1.04 -0.86 6.61
N ASN A 79 -2.15 -0.31 6.14
CA ASN A 79 -2.95 0.64 6.91
C ASN A 79 -3.57 0.04 8.18
N SER A 80 -3.80 -1.28 8.22
CA SER A 80 -4.30 -1.95 9.41
C SER A 80 -3.28 -2.01 10.55
N ILE A 81 -2.00 -1.83 10.23
CA ILE A 81 -0.89 -1.83 11.19
C ILE A 81 -0.46 -0.41 11.49
N TYR A 82 -0.09 0.33 10.43
CA TYR A 82 0.43 1.68 10.51
C TYR A 82 -0.05 2.50 9.30
N PRO A 83 -0.99 3.43 9.47
CA PRO A 83 -1.47 4.28 8.38
C PRO A 83 -0.36 5.18 7.84
N VAL A 84 -0.13 5.07 6.53
CA VAL A 84 0.88 5.86 5.79
C VAL A 84 0.24 6.53 4.58
N THR A 85 0.94 7.49 4.00
CA THR A 85 0.55 8.10 2.73
C THR A 85 0.91 7.16 1.58
N PHE A 86 -0.08 6.76 0.78
CA PHE A 86 0.12 5.91 -0.41
C PHE A 86 0.20 6.72 -1.69
N LEU A 87 0.92 6.17 -2.67
CA LEU A 87 0.89 6.62 -4.05
C LEU A 87 -0.09 5.76 -4.85
N SER A 88 -1.02 6.39 -5.57
CA SER A 88 -2.05 5.70 -6.37
C SER A 88 -2.14 6.27 -7.78
N LYS A 89 -2.69 5.50 -8.73
CA LYS A 89 -2.98 5.97 -10.09
C LYS A 89 -4.04 7.07 -10.06
N ALA A 90 -3.86 8.14 -10.84
CA ALA A 90 -4.78 9.28 -10.89
C ALA A 90 -6.24 8.88 -11.19
N SER A 91 -6.45 7.84 -12.01
CA SER A 91 -7.80 7.34 -12.32
C SER A 91 -8.58 6.89 -11.08
N VAL A 92 -7.90 6.42 -10.01
CA VAL A 92 -8.56 5.99 -8.75
C VAL A 92 -9.23 7.15 -8.03
N ALA A 93 -8.72 8.38 -8.19
CA ALA A 93 -9.33 9.58 -7.62
C ALA A 93 -10.77 9.84 -8.10
N ASN A 94 -11.12 9.30 -9.27
CA ASN A 94 -12.44 9.45 -9.90
C ASN A 94 -13.37 8.27 -9.66
N TRP A 95 -12.92 7.22 -8.95
CA TRP A 95 -13.79 6.09 -8.65
C TRP A 95 -14.85 6.50 -7.62
N PRO A 96 -16.12 6.10 -7.85
CA PRO A 96 -17.19 6.34 -6.88
C PRO A 96 -16.81 5.77 -5.51
N LEU A 97 -17.07 6.51 -4.44
CA LEU A 97 -16.75 6.16 -3.05
C LEU A 97 -15.24 6.04 -2.76
N ILE A 98 -14.52 5.19 -3.50
CA ILE A 98 -13.09 4.92 -3.30
C ILE A 98 -12.25 6.19 -3.51
N GLY A 99 -12.56 7.00 -4.52
CA GLY A 99 -11.85 8.25 -4.78
C GLY A 99 -11.94 9.24 -3.61
N LYS A 100 -13.09 9.36 -2.96
CA LYS A 100 -13.25 10.20 -1.76
C LYS A 100 -12.47 9.63 -0.57
N LEU A 101 -12.56 8.32 -0.34
CA LEU A 101 -11.83 7.65 0.74
C LEU A 101 -10.31 7.78 0.60
N THR A 102 -9.78 7.60 -0.62
CA THR A 102 -8.33 7.74 -0.87
C THR A 102 -7.86 9.18 -0.74
N LYS A 103 -8.64 10.16 -1.22
CA LYS A 103 -8.35 11.60 -1.02
C LYS A 103 -8.31 11.96 0.46
N SER A 104 -9.27 11.48 1.23
CA SER A 104 -9.31 11.73 2.67
C SER A 104 -8.19 11.04 3.46
N ALA A 105 -7.58 9.98 2.90
CA ALA A 105 -6.41 9.29 3.45
C ALA A 105 -5.06 9.92 3.04
N ASN A 106 -5.05 11.14 2.51
CA ASN A 106 -3.84 11.83 2.03
C ASN A 106 -3.09 11.06 0.93
N THR A 107 -3.81 10.35 0.06
CA THR A 107 -3.20 9.61 -1.06
C THR A 107 -2.64 10.59 -2.08
N ILE A 108 -1.39 10.38 -2.51
CA ILE A 108 -0.76 11.10 -3.62
C ILE A 108 -1.19 10.44 -4.93
N PHE A 109 -1.72 11.20 -5.87
CA PHE A 109 -2.16 10.67 -7.16
C PHE A 109 -1.16 10.97 -8.26
N ILE A 110 -0.79 9.95 -9.03
CA ILE A 110 0.16 10.06 -10.14
C ILE A 110 -0.51 9.74 -11.48
N ASN A 111 -0.33 10.61 -12.45
CA ASN A 111 -0.53 10.28 -13.86
C ASN A 111 0.83 9.92 -14.48
N ARG A 112 1.02 8.64 -14.79
CA ARG A 112 2.31 8.11 -15.28
C ARG A 112 2.57 8.39 -16.74
N GLU A 113 1.58 8.89 -17.47
CA GLU A 113 1.66 9.17 -18.91
C GLU A 113 2.27 10.56 -19.19
N LYS A 114 2.32 11.44 -18.18
CA LYS A 114 2.84 12.79 -18.31
C LYS A 114 4.12 12.97 -17.48
N LEU A 115 5.22 13.35 -18.14
CA LEU A 115 6.50 13.65 -17.47
C LEU A 115 6.40 14.80 -16.46
N SER A 116 5.57 15.82 -16.77
CA SER A 116 5.28 16.92 -15.84
C SER A 116 4.70 16.45 -14.51
N ASP A 117 3.87 15.42 -14.54
CA ASP A 117 3.23 14.89 -13.34
C ASP A 117 4.21 14.11 -12.47
N LEU A 118 5.29 13.56 -13.04
CA LEU A 118 6.36 12.91 -12.25
C LEU A 118 7.07 13.91 -11.33
N LYS A 119 7.34 15.14 -11.82
CA LYS A 119 7.96 16.18 -11.00
C LYS A 119 7.03 16.58 -9.86
N ASN A 120 5.79 16.92 -10.15
CA ASN A 120 4.79 17.28 -9.13
C ASN A 120 4.58 16.14 -8.11
N THR A 121 4.58 14.90 -8.56
CA THR A 121 4.49 13.73 -7.67
C THR A 121 5.71 13.62 -6.77
N SER A 122 6.92 13.83 -7.30
CA SER A 122 8.15 13.83 -6.52
C SER A 122 8.13 14.92 -5.44
N ASP A 123 7.76 16.15 -5.80
CA ASP A 123 7.66 17.28 -4.88
C ASP A 123 6.66 16.98 -3.74
N GLN A 124 5.53 16.35 -4.04
CA GLN A 124 4.56 15.91 -3.02
C GLN A 124 5.14 14.82 -2.12
N ILE A 125 5.80 13.80 -2.67
CA ILE A 125 6.44 12.74 -1.87
C ILE A 125 7.49 13.34 -0.94
N GLU A 126 8.33 14.25 -1.42
CA GLU A 126 9.36 14.94 -0.64
C GLU A 126 8.73 15.73 0.50
N PHE A 127 7.70 16.52 0.22
CA PHE A 127 6.95 17.26 1.24
C PHE A 127 6.40 16.33 2.35
N PHE A 128 5.80 15.18 1.97
CA PHE A 128 5.27 14.23 2.94
C PHE A 128 6.38 13.57 3.78
N LEU A 129 7.47 13.14 3.14
CA LEU A 129 8.62 12.54 3.82
C LEU A 129 9.26 13.47 4.85
N GLU A 130 9.30 14.76 4.56
CA GLU A 130 9.89 15.76 5.46
C GLU A 130 8.94 16.18 6.59
N LYS A 131 7.67 16.41 6.28
CA LYS A 131 6.72 17.13 7.15
C LYS A 131 5.63 16.28 7.76
N LYS A 132 5.25 15.16 7.13
CA LYS A 132 4.01 14.44 7.48
C LYS A 132 4.22 12.99 7.90
N GLY A 133 5.25 12.31 7.41
CA GLY A 133 5.51 10.92 7.74
C GLY A 133 6.06 10.10 6.56
N SER A 134 6.02 8.79 6.71
CA SER A 134 6.47 7.86 5.66
C SER A 134 5.51 7.85 4.46
N VAL A 135 6.09 7.61 3.28
CA VAL A 135 5.34 7.44 2.02
C VAL A 135 5.55 6.03 1.48
N TYR A 136 4.48 5.41 1.02
CA TYR A 136 4.46 4.03 0.53
C TYR A 136 4.09 3.98 -0.95
N PHE A 137 4.86 3.26 -1.76
CA PHE A 137 4.50 2.99 -3.14
C PHE A 137 4.96 1.62 -3.62
N PHE A 138 4.38 1.17 -4.74
CA PHE A 138 4.69 -0.08 -5.40
C PHE A 138 5.53 0.21 -6.65
N PRO A 139 6.87 -0.05 -6.62
CA PRO A 139 7.76 0.36 -7.71
C PRO A 139 7.59 -0.46 -8.99
N GLU A 140 6.93 -1.60 -8.96
CA GLU A 140 6.49 -2.36 -10.14
C GLU A 140 5.57 -1.54 -11.03
N GLY A 141 4.74 -0.70 -10.41
CA GLY A 141 3.83 0.19 -11.10
C GLY A 141 2.52 -0.48 -11.55
N THR A 142 2.37 -1.76 -11.35
CA THR A 142 1.13 -2.54 -11.53
C THR A 142 1.15 -3.71 -10.56
N ALA A 143 -0.02 -4.29 -10.30
CA ALA A 143 -0.10 -5.52 -9.52
C ALA A 143 0.20 -6.73 -10.40
N THR A 144 0.77 -7.77 -9.77
CA THR A 144 1.07 -9.09 -10.36
C THR A 144 0.28 -10.18 -9.66
N ASP A 145 0.47 -11.42 -10.04
CA ASP A 145 -0.08 -12.57 -9.32
C ASP A 145 0.72 -12.93 -8.05
N GLY A 146 1.88 -12.29 -7.86
CA GLY A 146 2.77 -12.49 -6.72
C GLY A 146 3.73 -13.69 -6.86
N SER A 147 3.71 -14.41 -7.99
CA SER A 147 4.65 -15.51 -8.25
C SER A 147 6.05 -15.02 -8.58
N SER A 148 6.18 -13.81 -9.10
CA SER A 148 7.44 -13.17 -9.47
C SER A 148 7.33 -11.65 -9.37
N LEU A 149 8.49 -10.96 -9.37
CA LEU A 149 8.57 -9.51 -9.37
C LEU A 149 8.76 -8.95 -10.77
N LEU A 150 8.08 -7.86 -11.09
CA LEU A 150 8.41 -7.01 -12.22
C LEU A 150 9.58 -6.07 -11.88
N PRO A 151 10.34 -5.61 -12.90
CA PRO A 151 11.42 -4.66 -12.70
C PRO A 151 10.95 -3.37 -11.99
N PHE A 152 11.70 -2.91 -11.00
CA PHE A 152 11.37 -1.70 -10.24
C PHE A 152 11.70 -0.42 -11.02
N LYS A 153 10.72 0.47 -11.12
CA LYS A 153 10.89 1.81 -11.71
C LYS A 153 11.66 2.72 -10.75
N SER A 154 12.82 3.21 -11.17
CA SER A 154 13.75 3.92 -10.29
C SER A 154 13.44 5.40 -10.06
N ASN A 155 12.55 6.03 -10.85
CA ASN A 155 12.38 7.49 -10.84
C ASN A 155 12.03 8.07 -9.45
N LEU A 156 11.08 7.46 -8.74
CA LEU A 156 10.61 7.95 -7.44
C LEU A 156 11.60 7.66 -6.29
N PHE A 157 12.58 6.78 -6.49
CA PHE A 157 13.66 6.59 -5.50
C PHE A 157 14.54 7.84 -5.33
N GLN A 158 14.51 8.76 -6.32
CA GLN A 158 15.20 10.05 -6.20
C GLN A 158 14.70 10.86 -5.00
N THR A 159 13.42 10.75 -4.63
CA THR A 159 12.85 11.48 -3.50
C THR A 159 13.47 11.09 -2.15
N ALA A 160 13.89 9.81 -2.00
CA ALA A 160 14.63 9.36 -0.82
C ALA A 160 16.00 10.05 -0.71
N ILE A 161 16.69 10.25 -1.83
CA ILE A 161 17.98 10.93 -1.88
C ILE A 161 17.81 12.42 -1.53
N ASN A 162 16.84 13.08 -2.17
CA ASN A 162 16.58 14.52 -1.99
C ASN A 162 16.20 14.86 -0.54
N THR A 163 15.50 13.95 0.13
CA THR A 163 15.01 14.14 1.51
C THR A 163 15.92 13.49 2.58
N ASN A 164 17.02 12.85 2.19
CA ASN A 164 17.89 12.09 3.09
C ASN A 164 17.14 11.02 3.90
N LYS A 165 16.13 10.38 3.30
CA LYS A 165 15.33 9.32 3.94
C LYS A 165 15.73 7.94 3.42
N ASP A 166 15.92 7.01 4.34
CA ASP A 166 16.19 5.61 3.99
C ASP A 166 14.97 4.96 3.33
N ILE A 167 15.22 3.90 2.56
CA ILE A 167 14.18 3.07 1.98
C ILE A 167 13.90 1.90 2.92
N LEU A 168 12.62 1.62 3.18
CA LEU A 168 12.19 0.45 3.92
C LEU A 168 11.50 -0.54 2.96
N PRO A 169 12.20 -1.61 2.53
CA PRO A 169 11.58 -2.63 1.70
C PRO A 169 10.70 -3.55 2.54
N ILE A 170 9.52 -3.91 2.01
CA ILE A 170 8.59 -4.87 2.60
C ILE A 170 8.25 -5.93 1.54
N CYS A 171 8.29 -7.20 1.91
CA CYS A 171 7.80 -8.28 1.07
C CYS A 171 6.38 -8.66 1.50
N ILE A 172 5.45 -8.75 0.54
CA ILE A 172 4.07 -9.20 0.75
C ILE A 172 3.92 -10.58 0.10
N LYS A 173 3.45 -11.56 0.89
CA LYS A 173 3.21 -12.92 0.44
C LYS A 173 1.82 -13.39 0.89
N TYR A 174 1.03 -13.92 -0.05
CA TYR A 174 -0.24 -14.54 0.30
C TYR A 174 -0.12 -16.06 0.29
N THR A 175 -0.65 -16.70 1.33
CA THR A 175 -0.66 -18.15 1.46
C THR A 175 -2.05 -18.66 1.84
N ASN A 176 -2.35 -19.90 1.43
CA ASN A 176 -3.48 -20.66 1.90
C ASN A 176 -2.96 -22.03 2.32
N GLN A 177 -3.29 -22.48 3.54
CA GLN A 177 -2.75 -23.71 4.11
C GLN A 177 -1.21 -23.82 3.99
N ASN A 178 -0.52 -22.72 4.25
CA ASN A 178 0.94 -22.55 4.16
C ASN A 178 1.55 -22.73 2.76
N LYS A 179 0.73 -22.80 1.70
CA LYS A 179 1.19 -22.79 0.31
C LYS A 179 0.92 -21.44 -0.33
N PHE A 180 1.81 -21.01 -1.23
CA PHE A 180 1.60 -19.80 -2.03
C PHE A 180 0.24 -19.83 -2.72
N THR A 181 -0.42 -18.67 -2.78
CA THR A 181 -1.67 -18.51 -3.51
C THR A 181 -1.74 -17.15 -4.22
N ALA A 182 -2.08 -17.19 -5.50
CA ALA A 182 -2.41 -16.01 -6.29
C ALA A 182 -3.89 -15.59 -6.16
N ALA A 183 -4.70 -16.30 -5.38
CA ALA A 183 -6.14 -16.07 -5.32
C ALA A 183 -6.56 -14.65 -4.91
N PRO A 184 -5.82 -13.89 -4.06
CA PRO A 184 -6.13 -12.50 -3.76
C PRO A 184 -5.69 -11.50 -4.84
N SER A 185 -4.97 -11.92 -5.88
CA SER A 185 -4.38 -11.01 -6.86
C SER A 185 -5.42 -10.16 -7.59
N TYR A 186 -4.97 -8.95 -7.97
CA TYR A 186 -5.73 -8.00 -8.78
C TYR A 186 -4.85 -7.50 -9.91
N CYS A 187 -4.71 -8.30 -10.96
CA CYS A 187 -3.80 -8.03 -12.08
C CYS A 187 -4.49 -8.24 -13.44
N GLY A 188 -3.84 -7.78 -14.51
CA GLY A 188 -4.39 -7.80 -15.86
C GLY A 188 -5.66 -6.95 -16.00
N ASP A 189 -6.61 -7.39 -16.81
CA ASP A 189 -7.85 -6.68 -17.12
C ASP A 189 -9.00 -6.97 -16.12
N MET A 190 -8.64 -7.43 -14.92
CA MET A 190 -9.64 -7.75 -13.90
C MET A 190 -10.31 -6.47 -13.39
N SER A 191 -11.65 -6.41 -13.41
CA SER A 191 -12.38 -5.32 -12.78
C SER A 191 -12.33 -5.42 -11.24
N LEU A 192 -12.40 -4.28 -10.55
CA LEU A 192 -12.42 -4.24 -9.08
C LEU A 192 -13.60 -5.07 -8.51
N PHE A 193 -14.76 -5.01 -9.16
CA PHE A 193 -15.94 -5.79 -8.76
C PHE A 193 -15.68 -7.30 -8.85
N LYS A 194 -15.08 -7.77 -9.94
CA LYS A 194 -14.71 -9.18 -10.11
C LYS A 194 -13.70 -9.62 -9.04
N SER A 195 -12.68 -8.79 -8.78
CA SER A 195 -11.70 -9.05 -7.71
C SER A 195 -12.38 -9.16 -6.34
N LEU A 196 -13.29 -8.23 -6.02
CA LEU A 196 -14.05 -8.26 -4.77
C LEU A 196 -14.89 -9.55 -4.64
N LEU A 197 -15.59 -9.96 -5.69
CA LEU A 197 -16.34 -11.21 -5.68
C LEU A 197 -15.45 -12.44 -5.49
N ASN A 198 -14.25 -12.44 -6.07
CA ASN A 198 -13.27 -13.50 -5.83
C ASN A 198 -12.85 -13.53 -4.37
N LEU A 199 -12.47 -12.38 -3.80
CA LEU A 199 -12.05 -12.26 -2.39
C LEU A 199 -13.15 -12.72 -1.41
N ILE A 200 -14.41 -12.41 -1.68
CA ILE A 200 -15.56 -12.85 -0.85
C ILE A 200 -15.64 -14.38 -0.75
N LYS A 201 -15.31 -15.09 -1.83
CA LYS A 201 -15.33 -16.55 -1.90
C LYS A 201 -14.14 -17.19 -1.16
N LEU A 202 -13.04 -16.45 -0.95
CA LEU A 202 -11.85 -16.97 -0.30
C LEU A 202 -12.10 -17.23 1.19
N LYS A 203 -11.40 -18.24 1.70
CA LYS A 203 -11.41 -18.60 3.13
C LYS A 203 -9.97 -18.81 3.60
N ASN A 204 -9.67 -18.34 4.81
CA ASN A 204 -8.39 -18.62 5.48
C ASN A 204 -7.14 -18.22 4.67
N ILE A 205 -7.17 -17.03 4.06
CA ILE A 205 -6.00 -16.45 3.42
C ILE A 205 -5.11 -15.85 4.49
N ASN A 206 -3.85 -16.22 4.48
CA ASN A 206 -2.83 -15.58 5.30
C ASN A 206 -2.04 -14.60 4.43
N ALA A 207 -1.93 -13.37 4.89
CA ALA A 207 -1.07 -12.33 4.32
C ALA A 207 0.14 -12.17 5.24
N ASN A 208 1.33 -12.43 4.72
CA ASN A 208 2.57 -12.35 5.48
C ASN A 208 3.33 -11.11 4.99
N LEU A 209 3.64 -10.22 5.93
CA LEU A 209 4.50 -9.05 5.68
C LEU A 209 5.87 -9.31 6.31
N THR A 210 6.89 -9.33 5.47
CA THR A 210 8.29 -9.42 5.93
C THR A 210 8.95 -8.06 5.79
N ILE A 211 9.37 -7.46 6.91
CA ILE A 211 10.03 -6.17 6.95
C ILE A 211 11.53 -6.37 6.82
N LEU A 212 12.08 -5.93 5.70
CA LEU A 212 13.48 -6.17 5.34
C LEU A 212 14.38 -5.07 5.90
N PRO A 213 15.70 -5.32 6.04
CA PRO A 213 16.65 -4.29 6.48
C PRO A 213 16.60 -3.08 5.56
N ASN A 214 16.51 -1.88 6.16
CA ASN A 214 16.48 -0.62 5.43
C ASN A 214 17.72 -0.43 4.53
N ILE A 215 17.55 0.35 3.46
CA ILE A 215 18.59 0.69 2.50
C ILE A 215 18.88 2.18 2.69
N LYS A 216 20.17 2.49 2.91
CA LYS A 216 20.62 3.87 3.08
C LYS A 216 20.47 4.65 1.77
N TYR A 217 19.97 5.86 1.85
CA TYR A 217 19.72 6.76 0.72
C TYR A 217 20.97 7.19 -0.08
N LYS A 218 22.16 6.93 0.47
CA LYS A 218 23.47 7.36 -0.08
C LYS A 218 23.91 6.56 -1.33
N GLN A 219 23.01 6.30 -2.26
CA GLN A 219 23.27 5.55 -3.50
C GLN A 219 22.55 6.24 -4.66
N SER A 220 22.86 5.84 -5.91
CA SER A 220 22.05 6.34 -7.03
C SER A 220 20.62 5.77 -6.96
N ARG A 221 19.65 6.49 -7.54
CA ARG A 221 18.26 6.02 -7.59
C ARG A 221 18.10 4.65 -8.25
N LYS A 222 19.00 4.32 -9.22
CA LYS A 222 19.01 3.02 -9.89
C LYS A 222 19.50 1.92 -8.96
N ASP A 223 20.54 2.18 -8.18
CA ASP A 223 21.10 1.22 -7.23
C ASP A 223 20.12 1.00 -6.05
N LEU A 224 19.46 2.06 -5.58
CA LEU A 224 18.41 1.95 -4.56
C LEU A 224 17.26 1.06 -5.02
N ALA A 225 16.76 1.25 -6.24
CA ALA A 225 15.70 0.42 -6.83
C ALA A 225 16.15 -1.03 -7.00
N LYS A 226 17.39 -1.25 -7.48
CA LYS A 226 17.99 -2.58 -7.64
C LYS A 226 18.17 -3.28 -6.30
N SER A 227 18.68 -2.59 -5.30
CA SER A 227 18.86 -3.13 -3.94
C SER A 227 17.52 -3.52 -3.29
N ALA A 228 16.49 -2.69 -3.45
CA ALA A 228 15.14 -3.00 -2.98
C ALA A 228 14.55 -4.22 -3.70
N TYR A 229 14.70 -4.28 -5.03
CA TYR A 229 14.26 -5.42 -5.83
C TYR A 229 14.92 -6.72 -5.36
N ILE A 230 16.25 -6.74 -5.22
CA ILE A 230 17.00 -7.94 -4.79
C ILE A 230 16.51 -8.42 -3.42
N LYS A 231 16.40 -7.52 -2.45
CA LYS A 231 15.94 -7.87 -1.09
C LYS A 231 14.53 -8.46 -1.09
N ILE A 232 13.59 -7.84 -1.82
CA ILE A 232 12.20 -8.32 -1.88
C ILE A 232 12.13 -9.64 -2.64
N ASN A 233 12.86 -9.78 -3.75
CA ASN A 233 12.91 -11.03 -4.52
C ASN A 233 13.46 -12.22 -3.72
N GLN A 234 14.52 -11.99 -2.93
CA GLN A 234 15.05 -13.00 -2.00
C GLN A 234 14.07 -13.42 -0.91
N ALA A 235 13.25 -12.48 -0.43
CA ALA A 235 12.22 -12.78 0.58
C ALA A 235 10.97 -13.43 -0.02
N LEU A 236 10.75 -13.27 -1.34
CA LEU A 236 9.61 -13.86 -2.03
C LEU A 236 9.85 -15.37 -2.30
N ASN A 237 11.07 -15.76 -2.56
CA ASN A 237 11.48 -17.13 -2.77
C ASN A 237 11.79 -17.83 -1.44
#